data_67e552a9648f6a9a39b5eede9d8076d8
#
_entry.id   67e552a9648f6a9a39b5eede9d8076d8
#
_cell.length_a   1.000
_cell.length_b   1.000
_cell.length_c   1.000
_cell.angle_alpha   90.00
_cell.angle_beta   90.00
_cell.angle_gamma   90.00
#
_symmetry.space_group_name_H-M   'P 1'
#
loop_
_entity.id
_entity.type
_entity.pdbx_description
1 polymer ?
#
loop_
_entity_poly.entity_id
_entity_poly.type
_entity_poly.pdbx_seq_one_letter_code
_entity_poly.pdbx_strand_id
1 'polypeptide(L)'
;MEGFTVGLALVDAIPVLSFGIAMVIIAGKVGSPLFMVGAALSVLAGCCKVAWKLILGIWKKDLRWLNKPFVPMQAAGFLLMAISFVVGFGKINWAAVGSGILSFPSALFFVAWIGLMGFMGWFRKHKFKNEDAKANWTAQIINAVGQTCLLLGILFA
;
A
#
# COMPACT_ATOMS: atom_id res chain seq x y z
N MET A 1 18.98 11.47 -12.83
CA MET A 1 18.11 11.12 -11.68
C MET A 1 18.82 11.50 -10.37
N GLU A 2 19.14 12.77 -10.25
CA GLU A 2 19.66 13.35 -9.03
C GLU A 2 18.53 13.38 -7.98
N GLY A 3 18.83 12.95 -6.74
CA GLY A 3 17.87 12.98 -5.63
C GLY A 3 17.27 11.63 -5.19
N PHE A 4 17.53 10.53 -5.88
CA PHE A 4 17.19 9.19 -5.38
C PHE A 4 18.26 8.74 -4.37
N THR A 5 17.88 8.73 -3.11
CA THR A 5 18.75 8.35 -1.98
C THR A 5 18.30 7.04 -1.37
N VAL A 6 19.18 6.37 -0.64
CA VAL A 6 18.85 5.19 0.18
C VAL A 6 17.74 5.52 1.18
N GLY A 7 17.77 6.75 1.76
CA GLY A 7 16.71 7.21 2.66
C GLY A 7 15.32 7.20 2.01
N LEU A 8 15.21 7.63 0.75
CA LEU A 8 13.94 7.59 0.01
C LEU A 8 13.44 6.16 -0.19
N ALA A 9 14.34 5.21 -0.44
CA ALA A 9 13.97 3.80 -0.58
C ALA A 9 13.52 3.18 0.75
N LEU A 10 14.16 3.56 1.86
CA LEU A 10 13.75 3.11 3.21
C LEU A 10 12.37 3.66 3.59
N VAL A 11 12.09 4.93 3.30
CA VAL A 11 10.75 5.50 3.51
C VAL A 11 9.72 4.81 2.63
N ASP A 12 10.06 4.43 1.38
CA ASP A 12 9.16 3.67 0.48
C ASP A 12 8.93 2.22 0.95
N ALA A 13 9.80 1.67 1.81
CA ALA A 13 9.59 0.36 2.43
C ALA A 13 8.50 0.38 3.52
N ILE A 14 8.32 1.49 4.24
CA ILE A 14 7.32 1.61 5.32
C ILE A 14 5.92 1.26 4.83
N PRO A 15 5.39 1.87 3.75
CA PRO A 15 4.06 1.52 3.26
C PRO A 15 3.93 0.06 2.81
N VAL A 16 4.99 -0.54 2.26
CA VAL A 16 4.97 -1.95 1.85
C VAL A 16 4.85 -2.86 3.06
N LEU A 17 5.60 -2.58 4.13
CA LEU A 17 5.53 -3.34 5.39
C LEU A 17 4.18 -3.15 6.08
N SER A 18 3.72 -1.91 6.25
CA SER A 18 2.44 -1.61 6.89
C SER A 18 1.28 -2.26 6.14
N PHE A 19 1.25 -2.14 4.81
CA PHE A 19 0.25 -2.79 3.96
C PHE A 19 0.35 -4.32 4.07
N GLY A 20 1.56 -4.88 4.02
CA GLY A 20 1.78 -6.33 4.12
C GLY A 20 1.23 -6.90 5.43
N ILE A 21 1.54 -6.29 6.56
CA ILE A 21 1.04 -6.69 7.88
C ILE A 21 -0.50 -6.57 7.92
N ALA A 22 -1.06 -5.46 7.45
CA ALA A 22 -2.49 -5.26 7.36
C ALA A 22 -3.18 -6.37 6.55
N MET A 23 -2.62 -6.73 5.39
CA MET A 23 -3.16 -7.78 4.53
C MET A 23 -3.07 -9.17 5.15
N VAL A 24 -2.02 -9.47 5.93
CA VAL A 24 -1.92 -10.75 6.68
C VAL A 24 -3.04 -10.84 7.72
N ILE A 25 -3.32 -9.77 8.45
CA ILE A 25 -4.41 -9.72 9.44
C ILE A 25 -5.76 -9.94 8.77
N ILE A 26 -6.03 -9.22 7.66
CA ILE A 26 -7.28 -9.38 6.90
C ILE A 26 -7.38 -10.79 6.32
N ALA A 27 -6.30 -11.34 5.76
CA ALA A 27 -6.27 -12.68 5.20
C ALA A 27 -6.68 -13.75 6.22
N GLY A 28 -6.20 -13.61 7.46
CA GLY A 28 -6.60 -14.47 8.57
C GLY A 28 -8.09 -14.39 8.89
N LYS A 29 -8.68 -13.18 8.82
CA LYS A 29 -10.13 -12.98 9.05
C LYS A 29 -10.98 -13.45 7.88
N VAL A 30 -10.53 -13.27 6.64
CA VAL A 30 -11.28 -13.62 5.41
C VAL A 30 -11.18 -15.11 5.08
N GLY A 31 -10.05 -15.76 5.40
CA GLY A 31 -9.84 -17.20 5.18
C GLY A 31 -9.86 -17.63 3.70
N SER A 32 -9.62 -16.71 2.75
CA SER A 32 -9.69 -16.95 1.32
C SER A 32 -8.31 -17.10 0.71
N PRO A 33 -7.97 -18.24 0.08
CA PRO A 33 -6.72 -18.42 -0.65
C PRO A 33 -6.55 -17.37 -1.78
N LEU A 34 -7.65 -17.00 -2.44
CA LEU A 34 -7.63 -16.00 -3.51
C LEU A 34 -7.21 -14.62 -2.96
N PHE A 35 -7.70 -14.24 -1.76
CA PHE A 35 -7.28 -13.03 -1.08
C PHE A 35 -5.78 -13.07 -0.76
N MET A 36 -5.29 -14.19 -0.23
CA MET A 36 -3.87 -14.36 0.12
C MET A 36 -2.96 -14.20 -1.10
N VAL A 37 -3.33 -14.81 -2.24
CA VAL A 37 -2.57 -14.67 -3.49
C VAL A 37 -2.57 -13.21 -3.96
N GLY A 38 -3.70 -12.53 -3.93
CA GLY A 38 -3.80 -11.12 -4.31
C GLY A 38 -2.96 -10.21 -3.41
N ALA A 39 -3.01 -10.44 -2.10
CA ALA A 39 -2.20 -9.71 -1.11
C ALA A 39 -0.69 -9.95 -1.32
N ALA A 40 -0.28 -11.21 -1.48
CA ALA A 40 1.12 -11.57 -1.74
C ALA A 40 1.65 -10.92 -3.03
N LEU A 41 0.85 -10.93 -4.10
CA LEU A 41 1.21 -10.30 -5.36
C LEU A 41 1.40 -8.78 -5.20
N SER A 42 0.52 -8.12 -4.45
CA SER A 42 0.62 -6.68 -4.16
C SER A 42 1.85 -6.33 -3.32
N VAL A 43 2.16 -7.12 -2.29
CA VAL A 43 3.35 -6.94 -1.46
C VAL A 43 4.62 -7.17 -2.29
N LEU A 44 4.66 -8.22 -3.11
CA LEU A 44 5.79 -8.50 -3.99
C LEU A 44 6.05 -7.36 -4.97
N ALA A 45 5.00 -6.79 -5.56
CA ALA A 45 5.10 -5.62 -6.41
C ALA A 45 5.75 -4.43 -5.68
N GLY A 46 5.34 -4.18 -4.44
CA GLY A 46 5.93 -3.16 -3.56
C GLY A 46 7.42 -3.43 -3.27
N CYS A 47 7.76 -4.68 -2.93
CA CYS A 47 9.15 -5.09 -2.69
C CYS A 47 10.05 -4.89 -3.92
N CYS A 48 9.57 -5.24 -5.12
CA CYS A 48 10.30 -5.00 -6.37
C CYS A 48 10.59 -3.50 -6.58
N LYS A 49 9.61 -2.63 -6.30
CA LYS A 49 9.78 -1.19 -6.40
C LYS A 49 10.80 -0.64 -5.38
N VAL A 50 10.74 -1.10 -4.13
CA VAL A 50 11.71 -0.73 -3.09
C VAL A 50 13.11 -1.20 -3.47
N ALA A 51 13.25 -2.44 -3.91
CA ALA A 51 14.52 -3.01 -4.37
C ALA A 51 15.11 -2.19 -5.54
N TRP A 52 14.28 -1.82 -6.52
CA TRP A 52 14.71 -0.92 -7.59
C TRP A 52 15.27 0.40 -7.08
N LYS A 53 14.58 1.05 -6.13
CA LYS A 53 15.04 2.32 -5.55
C LYS A 53 16.31 2.16 -4.73
N LEU A 54 16.46 1.06 -3.97
CA LEU A 54 17.68 0.75 -3.23
C LEU A 54 18.87 0.58 -4.16
N ILE A 55 18.72 -0.20 -5.23
CA ILE A 55 19.76 -0.42 -6.23
C ILE A 55 20.15 0.90 -6.89
N LEU A 56 19.17 1.73 -7.26
CA LEU A 56 19.41 3.04 -7.83
C LEU A 56 20.12 3.98 -6.84
N GLY A 57 19.75 3.93 -5.56
CA GLY A 57 20.36 4.75 -4.50
C GLY A 57 21.81 4.38 -4.20
N ILE A 58 22.11 3.07 -4.12
CA ILE A 58 23.43 2.54 -3.73
C ILE A 58 24.40 2.49 -4.92
N TRP A 59 23.98 1.81 -5.99
CA TRP A 59 24.88 1.52 -7.12
C TRP A 59 24.71 2.46 -8.31
N LYS A 60 23.77 3.40 -8.26
CA LYS A 60 23.44 4.33 -9.38
C LYS A 60 23.04 3.60 -10.66
N LYS A 61 22.65 2.32 -10.56
CA LYS A 61 22.17 1.51 -11.69
C LYS A 61 20.65 1.56 -11.77
N ASP A 62 20.13 1.97 -12.93
CA ASP A 62 18.69 2.04 -13.18
C ASP A 62 18.18 0.72 -13.76
N LEU A 63 17.75 -0.19 -12.89
CA LEU A 63 17.14 -1.47 -13.27
C LEU A 63 15.62 -1.31 -13.44
N ARG A 64 15.20 -0.55 -14.45
CA ARG A 64 13.76 -0.26 -14.72
C ARG A 64 12.88 -1.49 -14.83
N TRP A 65 13.42 -2.63 -15.21
CA TRP A 65 12.66 -3.87 -15.30
C TRP A 65 12.07 -4.32 -13.94
N LEU A 66 12.70 -3.96 -12.82
CA LEU A 66 12.16 -4.21 -11.46
C LEU A 66 10.95 -3.32 -11.14
N ASN A 67 10.90 -2.12 -11.71
CA ASN A 67 9.78 -1.19 -11.46
C ASN A 67 8.63 -1.37 -12.46
N LYS A 68 8.91 -1.85 -13.68
CA LYS A 68 7.88 -2.04 -14.72
C LYS A 68 6.69 -2.90 -14.30
N PRO A 69 6.87 -4.05 -13.60
CA PRO A 69 5.75 -4.89 -13.21
C PRO A 69 4.94 -4.34 -12.02
N PHE A 70 5.41 -3.27 -11.36
CA PHE A 70 4.73 -2.72 -10.17
C PHE A 70 3.25 -2.44 -10.40
N VAL A 71 2.91 -1.65 -11.43
CA VAL A 71 1.52 -1.24 -11.69
C VAL A 71 0.64 -2.43 -12.08
N PRO A 72 1.00 -3.29 -13.06
CA PRO A 72 0.15 -4.43 -13.42
C PRO A 72 0.02 -5.46 -12.31
N MET A 73 1.09 -5.75 -11.55
CA MET A 73 1.01 -6.67 -10.42
C MET A 73 0.15 -6.12 -9.28
N GLN A 74 0.27 -4.83 -8.99
CA GLN A 74 -0.55 -4.16 -7.98
C GLN A 74 -2.04 -4.20 -8.38
N ALA A 75 -2.36 -3.88 -9.64
CA ALA A 75 -3.72 -3.92 -10.14
C ALA A 75 -4.30 -5.34 -10.12
N ALA A 76 -3.53 -6.34 -10.55
CA ALA A 76 -3.93 -7.74 -10.49
C ALA A 76 -4.15 -8.22 -9.05
N GLY A 77 -3.26 -7.84 -8.12
CA GLY A 77 -3.39 -8.16 -6.70
C GLY A 77 -4.67 -7.58 -6.09
N PHE A 78 -4.94 -6.30 -6.33
CA PHE A 78 -6.18 -5.67 -5.86
C PHE A 78 -7.43 -6.29 -6.48
N LEU A 79 -7.40 -6.64 -7.77
CA LEU A 79 -8.50 -7.31 -8.43
C LEU A 79 -8.80 -8.68 -7.79
N LEU A 80 -7.77 -9.48 -7.52
CA LEU A 80 -7.94 -10.78 -6.86
C LEU A 80 -8.52 -10.63 -5.45
N MET A 81 -8.05 -9.64 -4.68
CA MET A 81 -8.62 -9.35 -3.36
C MET A 81 -10.09 -8.91 -3.46
N ALA A 82 -10.43 -8.05 -4.42
CA ALA A 82 -11.81 -7.61 -4.65
C ALA A 82 -12.73 -8.78 -5.04
N ILE A 83 -12.30 -9.64 -5.98
CA ILE A 83 -13.03 -10.84 -6.36
C ILE A 83 -13.25 -11.76 -5.14
N SER A 84 -12.24 -11.90 -4.29
CA SER A 84 -12.33 -12.70 -3.06
C SER A 84 -13.43 -12.19 -2.13
N PHE A 85 -13.60 -10.88 -1.97
CA PHE A 85 -14.69 -10.31 -1.18
C PHE A 85 -16.05 -10.56 -1.82
N VAL A 86 -16.17 -10.48 -3.15
CA VAL A 86 -17.42 -10.78 -3.86
C VAL A 86 -17.80 -12.25 -3.69
N VAL A 87 -16.85 -13.16 -3.91
CA VAL A 87 -17.08 -14.61 -3.77
C VAL A 87 -17.36 -15.01 -2.33
N GLY A 88 -16.68 -14.38 -1.37
CA GLY A 88 -16.84 -14.64 0.06
C GLY A 88 -17.93 -13.83 0.74
N PHE A 89 -18.71 -13.03 0.02
CA PHE A 89 -19.62 -12.03 0.58
C PHE A 89 -20.57 -12.60 1.63
N GLY A 90 -21.18 -13.74 1.37
CA GLY A 90 -22.12 -14.39 2.28
C GLY A 90 -21.47 -15.06 3.50
N LYS A 91 -20.14 -15.21 3.53
CA LYS A 91 -19.40 -15.82 4.64
C LYS A 91 -18.82 -14.78 5.61
N ILE A 92 -18.81 -13.50 5.22
CA ILE A 92 -18.26 -12.41 6.02
C ILE A 92 -19.34 -11.84 6.93
N ASN A 93 -19.03 -11.74 8.22
CA ASN A 93 -19.91 -11.05 9.16
C ASN A 93 -19.75 -9.53 9.00
N TRP A 94 -20.51 -8.94 8.07
CA TRP A 94 -20.45 -7.53 7.74
C TRP A 94 -20.84 -6.61 8.91
N ALA A 95 -21.72 -7.08 9.81
CA ALA A 95 -22.06 -6.31 11.00
C ALA A 95 -20.86 -6.16 11.95
N ALA A 96 -20.10 -7.24 12.17
CA ALA A 96 -18.88 -7.19 12.96
C ALA A 96 -17.78 -6.35 12.30
N VAL A 97 -17.62 -6.46 10.97
CA VAL A 97 -16.68 -5.62 10.21
C VAL A 97 -17.06 -4.16 10.33
N GLY A 98 -18.32 -3.83 10.12
CA GLY A 98 -18.81 -2.43 10.23
C GLY A 98 -18.65 -1.86 11.62
N SER A 99 -19.01 -2.61 12.67
CA SER A 99 -18.84 -2.15 14.06
C SER A 99 -17.38 -1.97 14.42
N GLY A 100 -16.47 -2.84 13.97
CA GLY A 100 -15.03 -2.70 14.18
C GLY A 100 -14.47 -1.45 13.50
N ILE A 101 -14.80 -1.22 12.23
CA ILE A 101 -14.36 -0.03 11.48
C ILE A 101 -14.86 1.26 12.13
N LEU A 102 -16.10 1.26 12.62
CA LEU A 102 -16.73 2.45 13.22
C LEU A 102 -16.36 2.64 14.70
N SER A 103 -15.67 1.69 15.32
CA SER A 103 -15.22 1.82 16.72
C SER A 103 -14.12 2.87 16.86
N PHE A 104 -14.02 3.51 18.02
CA PHE A 104 -12.90 4.38 18.36
C PHE A 104 -11.75 3.51 18.95
N PRO A 105 -10.48 3.71 18.54
CA PRO A 105 -9.95 4.74 17.62
C PRO A 105 -9.88 4.33 16.15
N SER A 106 -10.34 3.13 15.76
CA SER A 106 -10.27 2.58 14.41
C SER A 106 -10.83 3.54 13.36
N ALA A 107 -12.02 4.11 13.62
CA ALA A 107 -12.67 5.06 12.71
C ALA A 107 -11.79 6.25 12.35
N LEU A 108 -11.07 6.83 13.31
CA LEU A 108 -10.15 7.96 13.07
C LEU A 108 -9.04 7.58 12.09
N PHE A 109 -8.46 6.39 12.27
CA PHE A 109 -7.38 5.93 11.40
C PHE A 109 -7.88 5.63 9.98
N PHE A 110 -9.07 5.08 9.81
CA PHE A 110 -9.66 4.87 8.48
C PHE A 110 -9.99 6.20 7.79
N VAL A 111 -10.54 7.18 8.52
CA VAL A 111 -10.81 8.52 7.97
C VAL A 111 -9.49 9.19 7.55
N ALA A 112 -8.45 9.13 8.39
CA ALA A 112 -7.13 9.65 8.06
C ALA A 112 -6.53 8.96 6.82
N TRP A 113 -6.62 7.63 6.74
CA TRP A 113 -6.17 6.87 5.58
C TRP A 113 -6.87 7.29 4.29
N ILE A 114 -8.21 7.36 4.29
CA ILE A 114 -9.01 7.78 3.12
C ILE A 114 -8.62 9.20 2.71
N GLY A 115 -8.52 10.12 3.65
CA GLY A 115 -8.12 11.51 3.40
C GLY A 115 -6.71 11.62 2.79
N LEU A 116 -5.74 10.90 3.34
CA LEU A 116 -4.37 10.88 2.84
C LEU A 116 -4.27 10.23 1.45
N MET A 117 -5.00 9.14 1.19
CA MET A 117 -5.01 8.50 -0.12
C MET A 117 -5.72 9.37 -1.17
N GLY A 118 -6.81 10.04 -0.81
CA GLY A 118 -7.47 11.03 -1.66
C GLY A 118 -6.54 12.21 -1.99
N PHE A 119 -5.87 12.76 -0.98
CA PHE A 119 -4.86 13.82 -1.17
C PHE A 119 -3.70 13.34 -2.05
N MET A 120 -3.22 12.11 -1.85
CA MET A 120 -2.19 11.52 -2.70
C MET A 120 -2.62 11.43 -4.17
N GLY A 121 -3.87 11.03 -4.43
CA GLY A 121 -4.44 10.98 -5.78
C GLY A 121 -4.46 12.37 -6.44
N TRP A 122 -4.93 13.37 -5.71
CA TRP A 122 -4.94 14.76 -6.16
C TRP A 122 -3.52 15.28 -6.40
N PHE A 123 -2.59 15.05 -5.46
CA PHE A 123 -1.20 15.48 -5.55
C PHE A 123 -0.51 14.89 -6.76
N ARG A 124 -0.68 13.59 -7.02
CA ARG A 124 -0.11 12.91 -8.19
C ARG A 124 -0.62 13.50 -9.50
N LYS A 125 -1.90 13.83 -9.56
CA LYS A 125 -2.52 14.40 -10.77
C LYS A 125 -2.03 15.82 -11.07
N HIS A 126 -1.81 16.67 -10.05
CA HIS A 126 -1.62 18.10 -10.24
C HIS A 126 -0.20 18.61 -9.94
N LYS A 127 0.53 17.95 -9.07
CA LYS A 127 1.82 18.43 -8.57
C LYS A 127 2.99 17.46 -8.78
N PHE A 128 2.71 16.19 -9.09
CA PHE A 128 3.74 15.17 -9.17
C PHE A 128 4.45 15.21 -10.53
N LYS A 129 5.78 15.43 -10.50
CA LYS A 129 6.68 15.23 -11.64
C LYS A 129 7.67 14.12 -11.24
N ASN A 130 7.78 13.09 -12.06
CA ASN A 130 8.63 11.92 -11.78
C ASN A 130 10.11 12.26 -11.53
N GLU A 131 10.58 13.36 -12.09
CA GLU A 131 11.96 13.82 -12.02
C GLU A 131 12.24 14.69 -10.80
N ASP A 132 11.19 15.17 -10.13
CA ASP A 132 11.31 16.03 -8.94
C ASP A 132 11.49 15.18 -7.67
N ALA A 133 12.68 15.24 -7.08
CA ALA A 133 13.02 14.54 -5.85
C ALA A 133 12.12 14.98 -4.67
N LYS A 134 11.78 16.26 -4.56
CA LYS A 134 10.90 16.79 -3.51
C LYS A 134 9.49 16.25 -3.64
N ALA A 135 8.95 16.18 -4.86
CA ALA A 135 7.64 15.58 -5.11
C ALA A 135 7.63 14.09 -4.77
N ASN A 136 8.70 13.37 -5.08
CA ASN A 136 8.85 11.96 -4.70
C ASN A 136 8.90 11.77 -3.18
N TRP A 137 9.67 12.58 -2.45
CA TRP A 137 9.71 12.54 -0.98
C TRP A 137 8.33 12.80 -0.38
N THR A 138 7.64 13.86 -0.82
CA THR A 138 6.29 14.20 -0.35
C THR A 138 5.33 13.03 -0.58
N ALA A 139 5.32 12.47 -1.79
CA ALA A 139 4.47 11.33 -2.13
C ALA A 139 4.76 10.11 -1.25
N GLN A 140 6.02 9.81 -0.95
CA GLN A 140 6.37 8.65 -0.13
C GLN A 140 5.99 8.85 1.34
N ILE A 141 6.18 10.05 1.89
CA ILE A 141 5.78 10.35 3.27
C ILE A 141 4.26 10.23 3.42
N ILE A 142 3.48 10.81 2.49
CA ILE A 142 2.02 10.69 2.53
C ILE A 142 1.58 9.22 2.45
N ASN A 143 2.21 8.44 1.56
CA ASN A 143 1.91 7.02 1.42
C ASN A 143 2.29 6.22 2.68
N ALA A 144 3.46 6.50 3.28
CA ALA A 144 3.92 5.84 4.50
C ALA A 144 2.96 6.11 5.67
N VAL A 145 2.59 7.37 5.90
CA VAL A 145 1.63 7.73 6.95
C VAL A 145 0.26 7.11 6.66
N GLY A 146 -0.21 7.18 5.42
CA GLY A 146 -1.50 6.60 5.04
C GLY A 146 -1.57 5.10 5.27
N GLN A 147 -0.57 4.33 4.80
CA GLN A 147 -0.58 2.87 5.01
C GLN A 147 -0.39 2.48 6.49
N THR A 148 0.32 3.29 7.27
CA THR A 148 0.41 3.10 8.72
C THR A 148 -0.96 3.36 9.38
N CYS A 149 -1.69 4.39 8.97
CA CYS A 149 -3.06 4.61 9.44
C CYS A 149 -3.99 3.44 9.08
N LEU A 150 -3.90 2.89 7.86
CA LEU A 150 -4.63 1.68 7.48
C LEU A 150 -4.35 0.52 8.44
N LEU A 151 -3.06 0.25 8.70
CA LEU A 151 -2.65 -0.83 9.61
C LEU A 151 -3.21 -0.60 11.02
N LEU A 152 -3.06 0.60 11.58
CA LEU A 152 -3.60 0.93 12.90
C LEU A 152 -5.12 0.82 12.93
N GLY A 153 -5.82 1.29 11.89
CA GLY A 153 -7.26 1.11 11.76
C GLY A 153 -7.70 -0.35 11.84
N ILE A 154 -6.96 -1.25 11.18
CA ILE A 154 -7.23 -2.69 11.20
C ILE A 154 -6.88 -3.34 12.53
N LEU A 155 -5.81 -2.89 13.20
CA LEU A 155 -5.39 -3.42 14.51
C LEU A 155 -6.39 -3.08 15.63
N PHE A 156 -7.05 -1.93 15.53
CA PHE A 156 -8.04 -1.48 16.50
C PHE A 156 -9.49 -1.85 16.12
N ALA A 157 -9.72 -2.43 14.92
CA ALA A 157 -11.02 -2.95 14.48
C ALA A 157 -11.20 -4.41 14.93
#